data_13b3d21c015f2dbbf371744abe95947b
#
_entry.id   13b3d21c015f2dbbf371744abe95947b
#
_cell.length_a   1.000
_cell.length_b   1.000
_cell.length_c   1.000
_cell.angle_alpha   90.00
_cell.angle_beta   90.00
_cell.angle_gamma   90.00
#
_symmetry.space_group_name_H-M   'P 1'
#
loop_
_entity.id
_entity.type
_entity.pdbx_description
1 polymer ?
#
loop_
_entity_poly.entity_id
_entity_poly.type
_entity_poly.pdbx_seq_one_letter_code
_entity_poly.pdbx_strand_id
1 'polypeptide(L)'
;MLPLPTALNTPAPNARSSRVSVVVIGFNDAAHLADAVRSALAQGPVVHEVIAVDDCSSDGSAELLAGLAARDRRVKVLRRESNSGGCGTPRNDGIDAASAPYVMFLDSDDVLPPGAAAALLAAAERHGSEVASGLCVRRELPSGRDVPWQPELYARARLVARPELRARLVHDTLCVNKLYRVDFLREHGIRFPEGRFVYEDFVFTARVLAAAPRIALVPDTVYVWHVRRAAAKLSISLDRSGIANWRARMEAHRQSVEILRDARGNGGKRLARAARTKFLDHELRMYTRELPARGKEHQREWWALTRAYLTTFDAADLDAAPAPGRVIARVVLASERPRDLALLK
;
A
#
# COMPACT_ATOMS: atom_id res chain seq x y z
N MET A 1 -59.49 -7.42 -25.05
CA MET A 1 -58.73 -7.65 -23.82
C MET A 1 -57.36 -8.17 -24.18
N LEU A 2 -56.34 -7.31 -24.11
CA LEU A 2 -54.94 -7.69 -24.33
C LEU A 2 -54.33 -8.11 -22.96
N PRO A 3 -53.52 -9.17 -22.88
CA PRO A 3 -52.92 -9.60 -21.64
C PRO A 3 -51.82 -8.62 -21.22
N LEU A 4 -51.78 -8.31 -19.91
CA LEU A 4 -50.76 -7.51 -19.28
C LEU A 4 -49.38 -8.23 -19.36
N PRO A 5 -48.26 -7.49 -19.53
CA PRO A 5 -46.94 -8.09 -19.55
C PRO A 5 -46.54 -8.65 -18.17
N THR A 6 -46.10 -9.88 -18.18
CA THR A 6 -45.56 -10.62 -17.03
C THR A 6 -44.39 -9.85 -16.46
N ALA A 7 -44.46 -9.55 -15.17
CA ALA A 7 -43.36 -8.93 -14.39
C ALA A 7 -42.09 -9.78 -14.56
N LEU A 8 -41.03 -9.18 -15.07
CA LEU A 8 -39.69 -9.74 -15.06
C LEU A 8 -39.27 -9.97 -13.59
N ASN A 9 -39.18 -11.24 -13.26
CA ASN A 9 -38.67 -11.69 -11.97
C ASN A 9 -37.18 -11.30 -11.86
N THR A 10 -36.89 -10.14 -11.29
CA THR A 10 -35.54 -9.77 -10.92
C THR A 10 -35.13 -10.73 -9.81
N PRO A 11 -34.09 -11.57 -9.99
CA PRO A 11 -33.66 -12.45 -8.90
C PRO A 11 -33.26 -11.58 -7.71
N ALA A 12 -33.78 -11.92 -6.53
CA ALA A 12 -33.37 -11.33 -5.27
C ALA A 12 -31.84 -11.39 -5.17
N PRO A 13 -31.16 -10.36 -4.63
CA PRO A 13 -29.71 -10.40 -4.48
C PRO A 13 -29.36 -11.62 -3.61
N ASN A 14 -28.76 -12.61 -4.23
CA ASN A 14 -28.23 -13.81 -3.56
C ASN A 14 -27.51 -13.38 -2.31
N ALA A 15 -27.81 -14.05 -1.19
CA ALA A 15 -27.09 -13.90 0.08
C ALA A 15 -25.60 -13.80 -0.24
N ARG A 16 -25.00 -12.62 0.02
CA ARG A 16 -23.61 -12.34 -0.30
C ARG A 16 -22.76 -13.37 0.40
N SER A 17 -22.31 -14.37 -0.33
CA SER A 17 -21.42 -15.40 0.17
C SER A 17 -20.16 -14.71 0.71
N SER A 18 -19.69 -15.14 1.86
CA SER A 18 -18.43 -14.68 2.46
C SER A 18 -17.28 -14.93 1.46
N ARG A 19 -16.66 -13.85 0.95
CA ARG A 19 -15.75 -13.92 -0.20
C ARG A 19 -14.40 -13.24 0.04
N VAL A 20 -14.17 -12.69 1.22
CA VAL A 20 -12.96 -11.92 1.51
C VAL A 20 -12.20 -12.55 2.67
N SER A 21 -10.93 -12.88 2.46
CA SER A 21 -9.95 -13.14 3.51
C SER A 21 -9.30 -11.81 3.90
N VAL A 22 -9.30 -11.45 5.18
CA VAL A 22 -8.58 -10.29 5.68
C VAL A 22 -7.32 -10.77 6.38
N VAL A 23 -6.15 -10.43 5.85
CA VAL A 23 -4.85 -10.75 6.44
C VAL A 23 -4.44 -9.63 7.36
N VAL A 24 -4.38 -9.90 8.67
CA VAL A 24 -3.90 -8.98 9.70
C VAL A 24 -2.50 -9.40 10.08
N ILE A 25 -1.51 -8.51 9.94
CA ILE A 25 -0.12 -8.80 10.32
C ILE A 25 0.27 -8.04 11.57
N GLY A 26 1.04 -8.65 12.47
CA GLY A 26 1.50 -7.99 13.68
C GLY A 26 2.84 -8.53 14.20
N PHE A 27 3.59 -7.64 14.84
CA PHE A 27 4.81 -7.96 15.55
C PHE A 27 4.98 -7.04 16.76
N ASN A 28 4.89 -7.61 17.97
CA ASN A 28 5.01 -6.88 19.22
C ASN A 28 4.08 -5.65 19.29
N ASP A 29 2.78 -5.87 19.04
CA ASP A 29 1.77 -4.81 19.03
C ASP A 29 0.45 -5.25 19.72
N ALA A 30 0.56 -5.92 20.87
CA ALA A 30 -0.59 -6.38 21.66
C ALA A 30 -1.58 -5.25 22.02
N ALA A 31 -1.08 -4.01 22.07
CA ALA A 31 -1.89 -2.84 22.42
C ALA A 31 -2.97 -2.50 21.37
N HIS A 32 -2.74 -2.78 20.09
CA HIS A 32 -3.64 -2.36 18.98
C HIS A 32 -4.23 -3.54 18.22
N LEU A 33 -3.53 -4.66 18.17
CA LEU A 33 -3.86 -5.83 17.35
C LEU A 33 -5.32 -6.32 17.52
N ALA A 34 -5.87 -6.22 18.73
CA ALA A 34 -7.26 -6.60 18.98
C ALA A 34 -8.26 -5.72 18.23
N ASP A 35 -8.00 -4.43 18.12
CA ASP A 35 -8.89 -3.49 17.45
C ASP A 35 -8.81 -3.69 15.92
N ALA A 36 -7.63 -3.99 15.37
CA ALA A 36 -7.46 -4.37 13.97
C ALA A 36 -8.32 -5.61 13.64
N VAL A 37 -8.16 -6.71 14.38
CA VAL A 37 -8.93 -7.95 14.17
C VAL A 37 -10.43 -7.72 14.33
N ARG A 38 -10.88 -6.99 15.35
CA ARG A 38 -12.30 -6.65 15.55
C ARG A 38 -12.85 -5.82 14.39
N SER A 39 -12.08 -4.87 13.86
CA SER A 39 -12.49 -4.05 12.71
C SER A 39 -12.69 -4.89 11.45
N ALA A 40 -11.83 -5.90 11.24
CA ALA A 40 -11.97 -6.87 10.16
C ALA A 40 -13.23 -7.75 10.34
N LEU A 41 -13.47 -8.27 11.53
CA LEU A 41 -14.68 -9.06 11.83
C LEU A 41 -15.96 -8.24 11.70
N ALA A 42 -15.92 -6.94 12.05
CA ALA A 42 -17.03 -6.01 11.94
C ALA A 42 -17.46 -5.69 10.50
N GLN A 43 -16.68 -6.09 9.50
CA GLN A 43 -17.10 -6.04 8.09
C GLN A 43 -18.29 -6.97 7.77
N GLY A 44 -18.66 -7.82 8.71
CA GLY A 44 -19.85 -8.65 8.62
C GLY A 44 -19.70 -9.89 7.74
N PRO A 45 -20.78 -10.33 7.07
CA PRO A 45 -20.82 -11.63 6.40
C PRO A 45 -19.98 -11.66 5.10
N VAL A 46 -19.53 -10.52 4.59
CA VAL A 46 -18.62 -10.47 3.42
C VAL A 46 -17.25 -11.06 3.74
N VAL A 47 -16.82 -11.00 5.02
CA VAL A 47 -15.56 -11.59 5.47
C VAL A 47 -15.75 -13.07 5.77
N HIS A 48 -15.03 -13.88 5.01
CA HIS A 48 -14.97 -15.34 5.19
C HIS A 48 -14.10 -15.71 6.38
N GLU A 49 -12.93 -15.08 6.47
CA GLU A 49 -11.93 -15.35 7.51
C GLU A 49 -11.08 -14.11 7.77
N VAL A 50 -10.52 -14.06 8.96
CA VAL A 50 -9.45 -13.13 9.36
C VAL A 50 -8.22 -13.97 9.67
N ILE A 51 -7.20 -13.86 8.82
CA ILE A 51 -5.93 -14.56 8.98
C ILE A 51 -4.98 -13.63 9.72
N ALA A 52 -4.84 -13.87 11.02
CA ALA A 52 -3.95 -13.09 11.87
C ALA A 52 -2.56 -13.75 11.89
N VAL A 53 -1.58 -13.07 11.30
CA VAL A 53 -0.20 -13.56 11.21
C VAL A 53 0.64 -12.85 12.28
N ASP A 54 1.06 -13.61 13.29
CA ASP A 54 1.99 -13.17 14.32
C ASP A 54 3.44 -13.47 13.90
N ASP A 55 4.23 -12.43 13.65
CA ASP A 55 5.62 -12.55 13.18
C ASP A 55 6.61 -12.82 14.33
N CYS A 56 6.29 -13.80 15.18
CA CYS A 56 7.10 -14.22 16.34
C CYS A 56 7.15 -13.16 17.45
N SER A 57 5.99 -12.64 17.89
CA SER A 57 5.90 -11.67 18.97
C SER A 57 6.23 -12.28 20.34
N SER A 58 6.69 -11.41 21.26
CA SER A 58 7.06 -11.71 22.64
C SER A 58 6.33 -10.86 23.69
N ASP A 59 5.34 -10.04 23.28
CA ASP A 59 4.65 -9.04 24.11
C ASP A 59 3.21 -9.43 24.52
N GLY A 60 2.81 -10.70 24.34
CA GLY A 60 1.44 -11.16 24.59
C GLY A 60 0.51 -11.09 23.37
N SER A 61 1.00 -10.67 22.19
CA SER A 61 0.21 -10.66 20.94
C SER A 61 -0.33 -12.04 20.58
N ALA A 62 0.47 -13.08 20.76
CA ALA A 62 0.08 -14.46 20.43
C ALA A 62 -1.08 -14.95 21.30
N GLU A 63 -1.03 -14.73 22.60
CA GLU A 63 -2.06 -15.10 23.59
C GLU A 63 -3.36 -14.32 23.29
N LEU A 64 -3.26 -13.05 22.96
CA LEU A 64 -4.39 -12.21 22.56
C LEU A 64 -5.08 -12.76 21.31
N LEU A 65 -4.30 -13.12 20.27
CA LEU A 65 -4.84 -13.72 19.04
C LEU A 65 -5.51 -15.08 19.30
N ALA A 66 -4.90 -15.93 20.12
CA ALA A 66 -5.51 -17.21 20.52
C ALA A 66 -6.85 -17.00 21.23
N GLY A 67 -6.94 -15.98 22.10
CA GLY A 67 -8.19 -15.60 22.77
C GLY A 67 -9.27 -15.09 21.81
N LEU A 68 -8.90 -14.39 20.75
CA LEU A 68 -9.84 -13.93 19.70
C LEU A 68 -10.32 -15.12 18.85
N ALA A 69 -9.43 -16.02 18.46
CA ALA A 69 -9.76 -17.22 17.70
C ALA A 69 -10.70 -18.17 18.46
N ALA A 70 -10.56 -18.27 19.78
CA ALA A 70 -11.47 -19.04 20.62
C ALA A 70 -12.91 -18.48 20.65
N ARG A 71 -13.08 -17.16 20.37
CA ARG A 71 -14.38 -16.48 20.41
C ARG A 71 -15.07 -16.37 19.05
N ASP A 72 -14.31 -16.34 17.96
CA ASP A 72 -14.84 -16.24 16.60
C ASP A 72 -14.09 -17.20 15.66
N ARG A 73 -14.80 -18.21 15.17
CA ARG A 73 -14.26 -19.26 14.28
C ARG A 73 -13.69 -18.73 12.95
N ARG A 74 -14.00 -17.49 12.59
CA ARG A 74 -13.43 -16.85 11.39
C ARG A 74 -11.99 -16.42 11.61
N VAL A 75 -11.53 -16.27 12.85
CA VAL A 75 -10.13 -15.90 13.15
C VAL A 75 -9.25 -17.15 13.06
N LYS A 76 -8.29 -17.11 12.15
CA LYS A 76 -7.23 -18.13 11.99
C LYS A 76 -5.90 -17.49 12.37
N VAL A 77 -5.18 -18.09 13.30
CA VAL A 77 -3.89 -17.57 13.77
C VAL A 77 -2.77 -18.37 13.12
N LEU A 78 -1.87 -17.65 12.46
CA LEU A 78 -0.61 -18.17 11.97
C LEU A 78 0.51 -17.55 12.80
N ARG A 79 1.25 -18.35 13.54
CA ARG A 79 2.41 -17.89 14.29
C ARG A 79 3.69 -18.38 13.60
N ARG A 80 4.58 -17.44 13.31
CA ARG A 80 5.89 -17.75 12.76
C ARG A 80 6.84 -18.23 13.84
N GLU A 81 7.76 -19.10 13.51
CA GLU A 81 8.79 -19.60 14.43
C GLU A 81 9.91 -18.59 14.67
N SER A 82 10.13 -17.67 13.72
CA SER A 82 11.13 -16.62 13.79
C SER A 82 10.61 -15.34 13.14
N ASN A 83 11.04 -14.18 13.68
CA ASN A 83 10.70 -12.89 13.09
C ASN A 83 11.33 -12.73 11.70
N SER A 84 10.53 -12.31 10.74
CA SER A 84 10.97 -12.14 9.35
C SER A 84 11.78 -10.87 9.09
N GLY A 85 11.71 -9.91 10.00
CA GLY A 85 12.36 -8.61 9.89
C GLY A 85 11.61 -7.56 9.06
N GLY A 86 10.41 -7.89 8.52
CA GLY A 86 9.62 -6.97 7.71
C GLY A 86 8.19 -7.44 7.49
N CYS A 87 7.34 -6.57 6.95
CA CYS A 87 5.91 -6.84 6.74
C CYS A 87 5.62 -7.75 5.54
N GLY A 88 6.56 -7.92 4.61
CA GLY A 88 6.33 -8.64 3.36
C GLY A 88 6.08 -10.13 3.57
N THR A 89 6.93 -10.79 4.36
CA THR A 89 6.83 -12.24 4.60
C THR A 89 5.50 -12.62 5.27
N PRO A 90 5.06 -11.99 6.39
CA PRO A 90 3.78 -12.34 7.00
C PRO A 90 2.58 -12.04 6.10
N ARG A 91 2.64 -11.03 5.21
CA ARG A 91 1.58 -10.84 4.21
C ARG A 91 1.58 -11.95 3.16
N ASN A 92 2.74 -12.44 2.75
CA ASN A 92 2.84 -13.59 1.84
C ASN A 92 2.27 -14.86 2.47
N ASP A 93 2.58 -15.14 3.74
CA ASP A 93 1.98 -16.26 4.48
C ASP A 93 0.44 -16.15 4.51
N GLY A 94 -0.08 -14.95 4.68
CA GLY A 94 -1.50 -14.66 4.61
C GLY A 94 -2.11 -14.90 3.21
N ILE A 95 -1.41 -14.56 2.11
CA ILE A 95 -1.85 -14.86 0.74
C ILE A 95 -1.92 -16.38 0.51
N ASP A 96 -0.94 -17.11 1.02
CA ASP A 96 -0.88 -18.55 0.87
C ASP A 96 -2.00 -19.26 1.64
N ALA A 97 -2.32 -18.78 2.83
CA ALA A 97 -3.37 -19.30 3.69
C ALA A 97 -4.79 -18.87 3.29
N ALA A 98 -4.92 -17.83 2.43
CA ALA A 98 -6.23 -17.31 2.02
C ALA A 98 -7.04 -18.35 1.26
N SER A 99 -8.25 -18.66 1.77
CA SER A 99 -9.18 -19.62 1.17
C SER A 99 -10.35 -18.95 0.45
N ALA A 100 -10.59 -17.65 0.68
CA ALA A 100 -11.60 -16.88 -0.04
C ALA A 100 -11.07 -16.39 -1.41
N PRO A 101 -11.97 -16.08 -2.38
CA PRO A 101 -11.58 -15.59 -3.70
C PRO A 101 -10.81 -14.27 -3.71
N TYR A 102 -10.98 -13.46 -2.67
CA TYR A 102 -10.35 -12.14 -2.55
C TYR A 102 -9.62 -11.99 -1.22
N VAL A 103 -8.55 -11.19 -1.23
CA VAL A 103 -7.74 -10.87 -0.05
C VAL A 103 -7.60 -9.36 0.14
N MET A 104 -7.62 -8.93 1.40
CA MET A 104 -7.25 -7.58 1.86
C MET A 104 -6.16 -7.69 2.92
N PHE A 105 -5.34 -6.63 3.07
CA PHE A 105 -4.32 -6.54 4.11
C PHE A 105 -4.69 -5.47 5.13
N LEU A 106 -4.32 -5.72 6.38
CA LEU A 106 -4.53 -4.81 7.51
C LEU A 106 -3.33 -4.88 8.45
N ASP A 107 -2.76 -3.75 8.76
CA ASP A 107 -1.67 -3.64 9.74
C ASP A 107 -2.26 -3.64 11.16
N SER A 108 -1.51 -4.18 12.13
CA SER A 108 -2.00 -4.38 13.50
C SER A 108 -2.41 -3.10 14.22
N ASP A 109 -1.87 -1.96 13.82
CA ASP A 109 -2.10 -0.66 14.45
C ASP A 109 -3.12 0.23 13.73
N ASP A 110 -3.82 -0.34 12.71
CA ASP A 110 -4.81 0.32 11.86
C ASP A 110 -6.19 -0.33 11.95
N VAL A 111 -7.19 0.25 11.27
CA VAL A 111 -8.55 -0.31 11.25
C VAL A 111 -9.23 -0.17 9.89
N LEU A 112 -10.14 -1.13 9.59
CA LEU A 112 -11.06 -1.04 8.47
C LEU A 112 -12.34 -0.30 8.91
N PRO A 113 -12.73 0.79 8.25
CA PRO A 113 -14.00 1.45 8.55
C PRO A 113 -15.20 0.57 8.12
N PRO A 114 -16.40 0.78 8.69
CA PRO A 114 -17.58 0.00 8.35
C PRO A 114 -17.88 0.01 6.84
N GLY A 115 -18.15 -1.17 6.27
CA GLY A 115 -18.52 -1.33 4.87
C GLY A 115 -17.36 -1.34 3.87
N ALA A 116 -16.11 -1.17 4.32
CA ALA A 116 -14.92 -1.13 3.45
C ALA A 116 -14.79 -2.37 2.54
N ALA A 117 -14.85 -3.56 3.12
CA ALA A 117 -14.76 -4.80 2.37
C ALA A 117 -15.91 -4.97 1.38
N ALA A 118 -17.13 -4.58 1.78
CA ALA A 118 -18.31 -4.68 0.92
C ALA A 118 -18.24 -3.72 -0.29
N ALA A 119 -17.77 -2.48 -0.09
CA ALA A 119 -17.61 -1.49 -1.15
C ALA A 119 -16.58 -1.97 -2.20
N LEU A 120 -15.43 -2.45 -1.74
CA LEU A 120 -14.37 -2.97 -2.63
C LEU A 120 -14.83 -4.23 -3.37
N LEU A 121 -15.46 -5.19 -2.68
CA LEU A 121 -15.96 -6.42 -3.30
C LEU A 121 -17.02 -6.12 -4.36
N ALA A 122 -18.01 -5.26 -4.05
CA ALA A 122 -19.05 -4.87 -4.99
C ALA A 122 -18.48 -4.22 -6.26
N ALA A 123 -17.43 -3.42 -6.13
CA ALA A 123 -16.75 -2.81 -7.27
C ALA A 123 -15.96 -3.86 -8.07
N ALA A 124 -15.24 -4.77 -7.42
CA ALA A 124 -14.50 -5.83 -8.10
C ALA A 124 -15.43 -6.75 -8.90
N GLU A 125 -16.53 -7.20 -8.29
CA GLU A 125 -17.51 -8.08 -8.92
C GLU A 125 -18.28 -7.38 -10.06
N ARG A 126 -18.74 -6.14 -9.85
CA ARG A 126 -19.43 -5.36 -10.87
C ARG A 126 -18.64 -5.22 -12.16
N HIS A 127 -17.34 -5.05 -12.05
CA HIS A 127 -16.46 -4.78 -13.19
C HIS A 127 -15.64 -5.99 -13.62
N GLY A 128 -15.73 -7.12 -12.91
CA GLY A 128 -14.87 -8.29 -13.10
C GLY A 128 -13.40 -7.89 -13.03
N SER A 129 -13.03 -6.99 -12.11
CA SER A 129 -11.67 -6.50 -11.99
C SER A 129 -10.86 -7.35 -11.00
N GLU A 130 -9.59 -7.50 -11.29
CA GLU A 130 -8.64 -8.26 -10.47
C GLU A 130 -8.30 -7.51 -9.19
N VAL A 131 -8.45 -6.18 -9.21
CA VAL A 131 -8.15 -5.31 -8.08
C VAL A 131 -9.27 -4.27 -7.94
N ALA A 132 -9.70 -4.02 -6.70
CA ALA A 132 -10.48 -2.85 -6.34
C ALA A 132 -9.69 -2.02 -5.32
N SER A 133 -9.73 -0.70 -5.43
CA SER A 133 -8.98 0.21 -4.57
C SER A 133 -9.87 1.37 -4.13
N GLY A 134 -9.74 1.79 -2.87
CA GLY A 134 -10.53 2.87 -2.29
C GLY A 134 -9.69 3.87 -1.50
N LEU A 135 -10.35 4.91 -0.99
CA LEU A 135 -9.69 5.98 -0.26
C LEU A 135 -9.11 5.46 1.07
N CYS A 136 -7.84 5.73 1.32
CA CYS A 136 -7.23 5.65 2.64
C CYS A 136 -7.26 7.04 3.29
N VAL A 137 -7.58 7.10 4.58
CA VAL A 137 -7.40 8.31 5.38
C VAL A 137 -6.32 8.09 6.43
N ARG A 138 -5.44 9.07 6.56
CA ARG A 138 -4.44 9.12 7.63
C ARG A 138 -5.04 9.85 8.81
N ARG A 139 -5.27 9.15 9.91
CA ARG A 139 -5.82 9.70 11.14
C ARG A 139 -4.70 10.08 12.10
N GLU A 140 -4.47 11.36 12.26
CA GLU A 140 -3.46 11.90 13.18
C GLU A 140 -3.94 11.74 14.63
N LEU A 141 -3.24 10.97 15.44
CA LEU A 141 -3.57 10.77 16.86
C LEU A 141 -2.68 11.67 17.74
N PRO A 142 -3.21 12.20 18.86
CA PRO A 142 -4.56 11.97 19.42
C PRO A 142 -5.67 12.87 18.85
N SER A 143 -5.37 13.79 17.92
CA SER A 143 -6.33 14.83 17.45
C SER A 143 -7.55 14.26 16.72
N GLY A 144 -7.46 13.04 16.18
CA GLY A 144 -8.49 12.44 15.35
C GLY A 144 -8.66 13.09 13.96
N ARG A 145 -7.75 14.00 13.56
CA ARG A 145 -7.83 14.68 12.26
C ARG A 145 -7.54 13.71 11.12
N ASP A 146 -8.48 13.58 10.21
CA ASP A 146 -8.32 12.77 9.00
C ASP A 146 -7.69 13.57 7.85
N VAL A 147 -6.67 12.99 7.21
CA VAL A 147 -6.01 13.53 6.03
C VAL A 147 -6.12 12.50 4.91
N PRO A 148 -6.91 12.78 3.86
CA PRO A 148 -7.08 11.84 2.75
C PRO A 148 -5.77 11.57 2.01
N TRP A 149 -5.51 10.29 1.68
CA TRP A 149 -4.38 9.88 0.86
C TRP A 149 -4.80 9.82 -0.61
N GLN A 150 -4.15 10.60 -1.47
CA GLN A 150 -4.43 10.65 -2.90
C GLN A 150 -5.92 10.92 -3.26
N PRO A 151 -6.59 11.95 -2.67
CA PRO A 151 -8.04 12.14 -2.79
C PRO A 151 -8.51 12.30 -4.25
N GLU A 152 -7.69 12.90 -5.11
CA GLU A 152 -8.06 13.08 -6.53
C GLU A 152 -8.11 11.76 -7.32
N LEU A 153 -7.36 10.73 -6.88
CA LEU A 153 -7.45 9.39 -7.48
C LEU A 153 -8.81 8.76 -7.20
N TYR A 154 -9.34 9.02 -6.01
CA TYR A 154 -10.57 8.44 -5.47
C TYR A 154 -11.77 9.38 -5.48
N ALA A 155 -11.71 10.51 -6.20
CA ALA A 155 -12.79 11.50 -6.24
C ALA A 155 -14.14 10.96 -6.75
N ARG A 156 -14.14 9.87 -7.51
CA ARG A 156 -15.34 9.20 -8.04
C ARG A 156 -15.09 7.74 -8.38
N ALA A 157 -16.15 6.93 -8.31
CA ALA A 157 -16.09 5.54 -8.76
C ALA A 157 -15.71 5.45 -10.26
N ARG A 158 -14.81 4.53 -10.58
CA ARG A 158 -14.28 4.37 -11.95
C ARG A 158 -13.72 2.98 -12.18
N LEU A 159 -13.96 2.42 -13.36
CA LEU A 159 -13.15 1.32 -13.88
C LEU A 159 -11.95 1.87 -14.67
N VAL A 160 -10.76 1.43 -14.33
CA VAL A 160 -9.54 1.64 -15.10
C VAL A 160 -9.28 0.37 -15.91
N ALA A 161 -9.73 0.35 -17.15
CA ALA A 161 -9.63 -0.82 -18.04
C ALA A 161 -8.23 -1.00 -18.66
N ARG A 162 -7.37 0.01 -18.53
CA ARG A 162 -5.99 0.01 -19.03
C ARG A 162 -5.10 0.72 -18.02
N PRO A 163 -4.74 0.03 -16.90
CA PRO A 163 -3.95 0.63 -15.82
C PRO A 163 -2.62 1.20 -16.30
N GLU A 164 -2.00 0.56 -17.28
CA GLU A 164 -0.74 0.98 -17.89
C GLU A 164 -0.81 2.37 -18.56
N LEU A 165 -1.99 2.86 -18.90
CA LEU A 165 -2.21 4.20 -19.43
C LEU A 165 -2.57 5.24 -18.38
N ARG A 166 -2.81 4.82 -17.13
CA ARG A 166 -3.22 5.69 -16.02
C ARG A 166 -2.04 5.99 -15.09
N ALA A 167 -1.15 6.84 -15.51
CA ALA A 167 0.07 7.20 -14.77
C ALA A 167 -0.16 7.56 -13.29
N ARG A 168 -1.32 8.17 -12.95
CA ARG A 168 -1.63 8.55 -11.57
C ARG A 168 -1.75 7.38 -10.59
N LEU A 169 -1.97 6.15 -11.07
CA LEU A 169 -2.01 4.96 -10.20
C LEU A 169 -0.70 4.74 -9.42
N VAL A 170 0.45 5.14 -9.98
CA VAL A 170 1.75 4.98 -9.30
C VAL A 170 1.90 5.86 -8.06
N HIS A 171 1.00 6.85 -7.85
CA HIS A 171 1.02 7.70 -6.66
C HIS A 171 0.47 7.00 -5.42
N ASP A 172 -0.37 5.99 -5.59
CA ASP A 172 -0.89 5.19 -4.49
C ASP A 172 -0.14 3.86 -4.36
N THR A 173 0.93 3.90 -3.59
CA THR A 173 1.79 2.75 -3.32
C THR A 173 1.34 1.90 -2.13
N LEU A 174 0.23 2.23 -1.47
CA LEU A 174 -0.29 1.44 -0.35
C LEU A 174 -0.86 0.11 -0.86
N CYS A 175 -0.56 -0.99 -0.18
CA CYS A 175 -1.19 -2.28 -0.44
C CYS A 175 -2.50 -2.47 0.33
N VAL A 176 -2.68 -1.75 1.43
CA VAL A 176 -3.71 -1.98 2.46
C VAL A 176 -5.09 -1.43 2.11
N ASN A 177 -5.20 -0.42 1.24
CA ASN A 177 -6.48 0.16 0.82
C ASN A 177 -7.07 -0.52 -0.43
N LYS A 178 -6.76 -1.79 -0.63
CA LYS A 178 -7.10 -2.55 -1.84
C LYS A 178 -7.62 -3.95 -1.52
N LEU A 179 -8.44 -4.45 -2.42
CA LEU A 179 -8.90 -5.82 -2.49
C LEU A 179 -8.29 -6.45 -3.74
N TYR A 180 -7.75 -7.65 -3.60
CA TYR A 180 -7.08 -8.38 -4.67
C TYR A 180 -7.74 -9.74 -4.89
N ARG A 181 -7.95 -10.16 -6.13
CA ARG A 181 -8.34 -11.52 -6.45
C ARG A 181 -7.16 -12.47 -6.17
N VAL A 182 -7.37 -13.48 -5.36
CA VAL A 182 -6.29 -14.39 -4.90
C VAL A 182 -5.66 -15.13 -6.07
N ASP A 183 -6.48 -15.67 -6.97
CA ASP A 183 -5.98 -16.38 -8.15
C ASP A 183 -5.11 -15.48 -9.03
N PHE A 184 -5.50 -14.21 -9.22
CA PHE A 184 -4.69 -13.25 -9.96
C PHE A 184 -3.30 -13.07 -9.34
N LEU A 185 -3.20 -12.96 -8.01
CA LEU A 185 -1.91 -12.86 -7.33
C LEU A 185 -1.06 -14.12 -7.54
N ARG A 186 -1.69 -15.29 -7.42
CA ARG A 186 -1.02 -16.60 -7.56
C ARG A 186 -0.59 -16.87 -9.01
N GLU A 187 -1.47 -16.68 -9.98
CA GLU A 187 -1.21 -16.89 -11.41
C GLU A 187 -0.07 -16.04 -11.95
N HIS A 188 0.13 -14.83 -11.40
CA HIS A 188 1.17 -13.92 -11.83
C HIS A 188 2.39 -13.88 -10.89
N GLY A 189 2.44 -14.76 -9.89
CA GLY A 189 3.53 -14.77 -8.90
C GLY A 189 3.70 -13.45 -8.16
N ILE A 190 2.60 -12.71 -7.92
CA ILE A 190 2.64 -11.41 -7.26
C ILE A 190 2.75 -11.62 -5.75
N ARG A 191 3.92 -11.31 -5.20
CA ARG A 191 4.24 -11.44 -3.78
C ARG A 191 4.99 -10.18 -3.31
N PHE A 192 5.00 -9.98 -2.02
CA PHE A 192 5.86 -8.97 -1.39
C PHE A 192 7.32 -9.44 -1.40
N PRO A 193 8.30 -8.51 -1.44
CA PRO A 193 9.67 -8.84 -1.07
C PRO A 193 9.73 -9.39 0.34
N GLU A 194 10.54 -10.42 0.56
CA GLU A 194 10.65 -11.10 1.85
C GLU A 194 11.85 -10.62 2.68
N GLY A 195 11.85 -10.98 3.96
CA GLY A 195 12.89 -10.61 4.90
C GLY A 195 12.85 -9.11 5.26
N ARG A 196 14.02 -8.58 5.65
CA ARG A 196 14.16 -7.18 6.07
C ARG A 196 14.15 -6.23 4.86
N PHE A 197 12.98 -6.05 4.27
CA PHE A 197 12.76 -5.14 3.16
C PHE A 197 11.77 -4.04 3.58
N VAL A 198 12.24 -2.79 3.59
CA VAL A 198 11.42 -1.62 3.92
C VAL A 198 10.82 -1.05 2.64
N TYR A 199 9.56 -0.59 2.70
CA TYR A 199 8.77 -0.13 1.53
C TYR A 199 8.43 -1.25 0.55
N GLU A 200 8.15 -2.45 1.06
CA GLU A 200 7.72 -3.62 0.30
C GLU A 200 6.45 -3.37 -0.51
N ASP A 201 5.59 -2.46 -0.03
CA ASP A 201 4.38 -1.98 -0.71
C ASP A 201 4.68 -1.43 -2.09
N PHE A 202 5.79 -0.69 -2.26
CA PHE A 202 6.18 -0.11 -3.55
C PHE A 202 6.39 -1.19 -4.60
N VAL A 203 7.09 -2.24 -4.22
CA VAL A 203 7.41 -3.36 -5.10
C VAL A 203 6.17 -4.19 -5.39
N PHE A 204 5.38 -4.50 -4.36
CA PHE A 204 4.14 -5.26 -4.52
C PHE A 204 3.14 -4.53 -5.41
N THR A 205 2.87 -3.24 -5.15
CA THR A 205 1.94 -2.46 -5.97
C THR A 205 2.45 -2.26 -7.39
N ALA A 206 3.76 -2.16 -7.61
CA ALA A 206 4.33 -2.13 -8.95
C ALA A 206 4.06 -3.44 -9.72
N ARG A 207 4.23 -4.62 -9.06
CA ARG A 207 3.88 -5.92 -9.64
C ARG A 207 2.41 -6.01 -10.01
N VAL A 208 1.54 -5.53 -9.12
CA VAL A 208 0.08 -5.46 -9.37
C VAL A 208 -0.23 -4.58 -10.57
N LEU A 209 0.32 -3.36 -10.63
CA LEU A 209 0.08 -2.42 -11.74
C LEU A 209 0.62 -2.93 -13.08
N ALA A 210 1.74 -3.66 -13.06
CA ALA A 210 2.33 -4.24 -14.27
C ALA A 210 1.49 -5.39 -14.86
N ALA A 211 0.76 -6.12 -14.00
CA ALA A 211 0.03 -7.33 -14.39
C ALA A 211 -1.50 -7.12 -14.52
N ALA A 212 -2.09 -6.25 -13.70
CA ALA A 212 -3.55 -6.10 -13.64
C ALA A 212 -4.15 -5.55 -14.95
N PRO A 213 -5.07 -6.28 -15.60
CA PRO A 213 -5.74 -5.78 -16.79
C PRO A 213 -6.80 -4.72 -16.45
N ARG A 214 -7.38 -4.77 -15.24
CA ARG A 214 -8.43 -3.86 -14.80
C ARG A 214 -8.31 -3.56 -13.30
N ILE A 215 -8.55 -2.30 -12.94
CA ILE A 215 -8.59 -1.84 -11.55
C ILE A 215 -9.87 -1.02 -11.35
N ALA A 216 -10.72 -1.41 -10.40
CA ALA A 216 -11.88 -0.63 -9.98
C ALA A 216 -11.45 0.36 -8.88
N LEU A 217 -11.86 1.62 -9.00
CA LEU A 217 -11.66 2.65 -7.99
C LEU A 217 -12.99 3.04 -7.36
N VAL A 218 -13.03 3.16 -6.03
CA VAL A 218 -14.21 3.62 -5.28
C VAL A 218 -13.87 4.85 -4.44
N PRO A 219 -14.81 5.79 -4.26
CA PRO A 219 -14.58 6.98 -3.44
C PRO A 219 -14.69 6.71 -1.94
N ASP A 220 -15.19 5.53 -1.57
CA ASP A 220 -15.40 5.15 -0.18
C ASP A 220 -14.07 5.10 0.57
N THR A 221 -14.08 5.56 1.83
CA THR A 221 -12.97 5.32 2.75
C THR A 221 -12.95 3.85 3.12
N VAL A 222 -11.88 3.16 2.77
CA VAL A 222 -11.76 1.70 2.98
C VAL A 222 -10.65 1.31 3.96
N TYR A 223 -9.86 2.30 4.39
CA TYR A 223 -8.75 2.09 5.32
C TYR A 223 -8.51 3.33 6.16
N VAL A 224 -8.30 3.15 7.47
CA VAL A 224 -7.90 4.22 8.38
C VAL A 224 -6.50 3.91 8.90
N TRP A 225 -5.53 4.65 8.40
CA TRP A 225 -4.14 4.59 8.82
C TRP A 225 -3.92 5.50 10.02
N HIS A 226 -3.63 4.94 11.19
CA HIS A 226 -3.36 5.69 12.40
C HIS A 226 -1.91 6.20 12.44
N VAL A 227 -1.75 7.51 12.55
CA VAL A 227 -0.44 8.17 12.64
C VAL A 227 -0.18 8.60 14.07
N ARG A 228 0.77 7.92 14.74
CA ARG A 228 1.15 8.12 16.16
C ARG A 228 2.52 8.79 16.25
N ARG A 229 2.57 10.13 16.07
CA ARG A 229 3.86 10.87 16.08
C ARG A 229 4.51 10.97 17.46
N ALA A 230 3.72 10.87 18.52
CA ALA A 230 4.19 10.93 19.91
C ALA A 230 4.50 9.54 20.51
N ALA A 231 4.41 8.47 19.71
CA ALA A 231 4.76 7.12 20.18
C ALA A 231 6.26 7.02 20.49
N ALA A 232 6.61 6.26 21.52
CA ALA A 232 8.01 6.01 21.89
C ALA A 232 8.81 5.34 20.76
N LYS A 233 8.11 4.51 19.95
CA LYS A 233 8.66 3.92 18.72
C LYS A 233 7.81 4.39 17.54
N LEU A 234 8.43 5.11 16.61
CA LEU A 234 7.78 5.52 15.39
C LEU A 234 7.58 4.34 14.44
N SER A 235 6.50 4.39 13.64
CA SER A 235 6.35 3.45 12.53
C SER A 235 7.50 3.62 11.52
N ILE A 236 7.80 2.56 10.77
CA ILE A 236 8.91 2.51 9.79
C ILE A 236 8.82 3.68 8.80
N SER A 237 7.62 4.04 8.37
CA SER A 237 7.38 5.14 7.42
C SER A 237 7.60 6.54 8.00
N LEU A 238 7.54 6.69 9.32
CA LEU A 238 7.76 7.96 10.04
C LEU A 238 9.21 8.13 10.50
N ASP A 239 9.93 7.03 10.74
CA ASP A 239 11.34 7.08 11.13
C ASP A 239 12.24 7.27 9.91
N ARG A 240 12.48 8.53 9.56
CA ARG A 240 13.38 8.95 8.48
C ARG A 240 14.70 9.53 8.98
N SER A 241 15.04 9.26 10.24
CA SER A 241 16.23 9.83 10.88
C SER A 241 17.54 9.28 10.29
N GLY A 242 17.55 8.00 9.94
CA GLY A 242 18.75 7.31 9.46
C GLY A 242 18.89 7.29 7.94
N ILE A 243 20.13 7.29 7.46
CA ILE A 243 20.45 7.16 6.03
C ILE A 243 20.00 5.82 5.44
N ALA A 244 19.92 4.78 6.27
CA ALA A 244 19.42 3.46 5.86
C ALA A 244 17.99 3.51 5.33
N ASN A 245 17.14 4.36 5.92
CA ASN A 245 15.77 4.54 5.44
C ASN A 245 15.74 5.15 4.02
N TRP A 246 16.62 6.11 3.73
CA TRP A 246 16.75 6.67 2.38
C TRP A 246 17.25 5.64 1.36
N ARG A 247 18.28 4.84 1.72
CA ARG A 247 18.76 3.73 0.89
C ARG A 247 17.64 2.74 0.56
N ALA A 248 16.88 2.32 1.57
CA ALA A 248 15.78 1.39 1.39
C ALA A 248 14.67 1.95 0.46
N ARG A 249 14.34 3.25 0.61
CA ARG A 249 13.34 3.90 -0.24
C ARG A 249 13.79 4.00 -1.69
N MET A 250 15.05 4.36 -1.94
CA MET A 250 15.61 4.38 -3.29
C MET A 250 15.62 2.98 -3.92
N GLU A 251 15.99 1.95 -3.15
CA GLU A 251 16.02 0.57 -3.65
C GLU A 251 14.61 0.06 -3.98
N ALA A 252 13.63 0.29 -3.11
CA ALA A 252 12.24 -0.06 -3.38
C ALA A 252 11.70 0.67 -4.62
N HIS A 253 12.05 1.95 -4.79
CA HIS A 253 11.67 2.73 -5.96
C HIS A 253 12.38 2.21 -7.23
N ARG A 254 13.67 1.88 -7.18
CA ARG A 254 14.43 1.31 -8.30
C ARG A 254 13.79 0.03 -8.80
N GLN A 255 13.51 -0.93 -7.89
CA GLN A 255 12.83 -2.18 -8.25
C GLN A 255 11.45 -1.91 -8.84
N SER A 256 10.69 -0.98 -8.26
CA SER A 256 9.37 -0.62 -8.79
C SER A 256 9.43 -0.08 -10.22
N VAL A 257 10.42 0.78 -10.52
CA VAL A 257 10.62 1.33 -11.88
C VAL A 257 10.97 0.23 -12.87
N GLU A 258 11.80 -0.74 -12.49
CA GLU A 258 12.17 -1.89 -13.33
C GLU A 258 10.94 -2.75 -13.64
N ILE A 259 10.19 -3.14 -12.62
CA ILE A 259 8.95 -3.92 -12.76
C ILE A 259 7.94 -3.19 -13.66
N LEU A 260 7.71 -1.90 -13.41
CA LEU A 260 6.77 -1.11 -14.20
C LEU A 260 7.21 -0.95 -15.66
N ARG A 261 8.52 -0.88 -15.93
CA ARG A 261 9.05 -0.79 -17.29
C ARG A 261 8.69 -2.01 -18.14
N ASP A 262 8.67 -3.19 -17.49
CA ASP A 262 8.37 -4.47 -18.13
C ASP A 262 6.87 -4.77 -18.24
N ALA A 263 6.01 -3.85 -17.76
CA ALA A 263 4.57 -3.97 -17.90
C ALA A 263 4.14 -4.08 -19.36
N ARG A 264 3.00 -4.75 -19.59
CA ARG A 264 2.49 -5.09 -20.94
C ARG A 264 2.45 -3.89 -21.89
N GLY A 265 2.94 -4.11 -23.10
CA GLY A 265 2.86 -3.15 -24.21
C GLY A 265 3.65 -1.86 -23.98
N ASN A 266 3.26 -0.79 -24.70
CA ASN A 266 3.93 0.51 -24.61
C ASN A 266 3.65 1.30 -23.32
N GLY A 267 2.76 0.81 -22.45
CA GLY A 267 2.37 1.47 -21.19
C GLY A 267 3.46 1.42 -20.13
N GLY A 268 4.32 0.40 -20.14
CA GLY A 268 5.36 0.19 -19.13
C GLY A 268 6.33 1.37 -19.02
N LYS A 269 6.85 1.88 -20.14
CA LYS A 269 7.70 3.07 -20.16
C LYS A 269 7.03 4.30 -19.57
N ARG A 270 5.71 4.44 -19.80
CA ARG A 270 4.91 5.55 -19.26
C ARG A 270 4.75 5.44 -17.73
N LEU A 271 4.44 4.25 -17.21
CA LEU A 271 4.36 4.01 -15.77
C LEU A 271 5.70 4.21 -15.08
N ALA A 272 6.78 3.68 -15.64
CA ALA A 272 8.13 3.86 -15.12
C ALA A 272 8.53 5.34 -15.04
N ARG A 273 8.25 6.12 -16.10
CA ARG A 273 8.47 7.58 -16.09
C ARG A 273 7.61 8.27 -15.03
N ALA A 274 6.34 7.89 -14.90
CA ALA A 274 5.47 8.46 -13.87
C ALA A 274 5.96 8.15 -12.46
N ALA A 275 6.50 6.95 -12.21
CA ALA A 275 7.11 6.60 -10.93
C ALA A 275 8.35 7.47 -10.63
N ARG A 276 9.22 7.69 -11.62
CA ARG A 276 10.39 8.60 -11.51
C ARG A 276 9.96 10.04 -11.25
N THR A 277 8.97 10.53 -11.99
CA THR A 277 8.40 11.88 -11.76
C THR A 277 7.85 12.04 -10.34
N LYS A 278 7.10 11.03 -9.85
CA LYS A 278 6.62 11.00 -8.48
C LYS A 278 7.76 11.01 -7.46
N PHE A 279 8.83 10.22 -7.69
CA PHE A 279 10.00 10.21 -6.82
C PHE A 279 10.61 11.61 -6.69
N LEU A 280 10.77 12.32 -7.80
CA LEU A 280 11.31 13.68 -7.81
C LEU A 280 10.40 14.67 -7.07
N ASP A 281 9.09 14.58 -7.30
CA ASP A 281 8.13 15.55 -6.73
C ASP A 281 7.77 15.25 -5.26
N HIS A 282 7.81 14.00 -4.83
CA HIS A 282 7.39 13.61 -3.49
C HIS A 282 8.57 13.17 -2.61
N GLU A 283 9.22 12.06 -2.93
CA GLU A 283 10.24 11.46 -2.09
C GLU A 283 11.47 12.36 -1.96
N LEU A 284 12.02 12.82 -3.06
CA LEU A 284 13.19 13.69 -3.06
C LEU A 284 12.95 14.97 -2.26
N ARG A 285 11.82 15.63 -2.48
CA ARG A 285 11.43 16.85 -1.76
C ARG A 285 11.23 16.61 -0.26
N MET A 286 10.60 15.50 0.10
CA MET A 286 10.34 15.15 1.51
C MET A 286 11.65 15.03 2.30
N TYR A 287 12.65 14.34 1.76
CA TYR A 287 13.95 14.17 2.42
C TYR A 287 14.80 15.44 2.36
N THR A 288 14.76 16.16 1.26
CA THR A 288 15.51 17.42 1.10
C THR A 288 15.09 18.46 2.13
N ARG A 289 13.80 18.55 2.49
CA ARG A 289 13.32 19.46 3.53
C ARG A 289 13.93 19.21 4.91
N GLU A 290 14.22 17.96 5.22
CA GLU A 290 14.81 17.57 6.50
C GLU A 290 16.35 17.64 6.50
N LEU A 291 16.96 17.64 5.32
CA LEU A 291 18.40 17.52 5.14
C LEU A 291 19.23 18.62 5.83
N PRO A 292 18.82 19.91 5.85
CA PRO A 292 19.58 20.95 6.54
C PRO A 292 19.72 20.76 8.06
N ALA A 293 18.76 20.05 8.67
CA ALA A 293 18.79 19.71 10.11
C ALA A 293 19.66 18.50 10.45
N ARG A 294 20.15 17.78 9.43
CA ARG A 294 21.00 16.58 9.61
C ARG A 294 22.47 16.95 9.77
N GLY A 295 23.25 16.07 10.40
CA GLY A 295 24.70 16.23 10.54
C GLY A 295 25.42 16.22 9.19
N LYS A 296 26.62 16.82 9.14
CA LYS A 296 27.39 16.99 7.89
C LYS A 296 27.76 15.68 7.19
N GLU A 297 27.99 14.61 7.93
CA GLU A 297 28.26 13.30 7.39
C GLU A 297 27.02 12.74 6.69
N HIS A 298 25.86 12.77 7.35
CA HIS A 298 24.57 12.36 6.76
C HIS A 298 24.25 13.18 5.49
N GLN A 299 24.48 14.50 5.51
CA GLN A 299 24.25 15.36 4.33
C GLN A 299 25.12 14.92 3.14
N ARG A 300 26.41 14.61 3.38
CA ARG A 300 27.36 14.16 2.33
C ARG A 300 26.96 12.80 1.76
N GLU A 301 26.63 11.86 2.64
CA GLU A 301 26.23 10.51 2.24
C GLU A 301 24.90 10.53 1.46
N TRP A 302 23.90 11.25 1.98
CA TRP A 302 22.62 11.44 1.30
C TRP A 302 22.82 12.01 -0.10
N TRP A 303 23.66 13.04 -0.21
CA TRP A 303 23.94 13.70 -1.47
C TRP A 303 24.60 12.76 -2.48
N ALA A 304 25.63 12.05 -2.08
CA ALA A 304 26.34 11.12 -2.95
C ALA A 304 25.41 10.00 -3.46
N LEU A 305 24.62 9.40 -2.56
CA LEU A 305 23.64 8.37 -2.91
C LEU A 305 22.57 8.89 -3.86
N THR A 306 22.01 10.05 -3.57
CA THR A 306 20.97 10.67 -4.39
C THR A 306 21.50 11.02 -5.76
N ARG A 307 22.69 11.62 -5.84
CA ARG A 307 23.33 11.95 -7.10
C ARG A 307 23.57 10.70 -7.95
N ALA A 308 24.14 9.65 -7.36
CA ALA A 308 24.37 8.38 -8.06
C ALA A 308 23.06 7.79 -8.59
N TYR A 309 21.98 7.88 -7.82
CA TYR A 309 20.67 7.39 -8.26
C TYR A 309 20.08 8.25 -9.38
N LEU A 310 20.16 9.58 -9.27
CA LEU A 310 19.62 10.50 -10.27
C LEU A 310 20.36 10.41 -11.61
N THR A 311 21.63 9.97 -11.65
CA THR A 311 22.34 9.73 -12.92
C THR A 311 21.73 8.60 -13.75
N THR A 312 20.88 7.77 -13.17
CA THR A 312 20.14 6.72 -13.88
C THR A 312 18.85 7.21 -14.55
N PHE A 313 18.48 8.49 -14.34
CA PHE A 313 17.28 9.09 -14.90
C PHE A 313 17.57 9.74 -16.24
N ASP A 314 16.68 9.55 -17.22
CA ASP A 314 16.77 10.23 -18.51
C ASP A 314 16.45 11.73 -18.35
N ALA A 315 16.93 12.56 -19.27
CA ALA A 315 16.59 13.99 -19.33
C ALA A 315 15.07 14.20 -19.36
N ALA A 316 14.34 13.35 -20.12
CA ALA A 316 12.88 13.40 -20.20
C ALA A 316 12.17 13.06 -18.89
N ASP A 317 12.78 12.26 -18.01
CA ASP A 317 12.25 11.99 -16.67
C ASP A 317 12.35 13.22 -15.77
N LEU A 318 13.50 13.91 -15.84
CA LEU A 318 13.74 15.16 -15.11
C LEU A 318 12.81 16.28 -15.59
N ASP A 319 12.65 16.42 -16.90
CA ASP A 319 11.82 17.48 -17.49
C ASP A 319 10.33 17.27 -17.26
N ALA A 320 9.88 16.02 -17.10
CA ALA A 320 8.49 15.69 -16.77
C ALA A 320 8.12 16.02 -15.30
N ALA A 321 9.12 16.20 -14.41
CA ALA A 321 8.87 16.48 -13.02
C ALA A 321 8.44 17.95 -12.80
N PRO A 322 7.55 18.24 -11.81
CA PRO A 322 7.24 19.60 -11.38
C PRO A 322 8.50 20.38 -10.98
N ALA A 323 8.43 21.72 -11.11
CA ALA A 323 9.58 22.60 -10.91
C ALA A 323 10.37 22.37 -9.62
N PRO A 324 9.75 22.25 -8.41
CA PRO A 324 10.53 22.05 -7.18
C PRO A 324 11.40 20.78 -7.23
N GLY A 325 10.82 19.63 -7.57
CA GLY A 325 11.56 18.37 -7.65
C GLY A 325 12.61 18.36 -8.73
N ARG A 326 12.30 18.92 -9.91
CA ARG A 326 13.24 19.08 -11.03
C ARG A 326 14.43 19.97 -10.67
N VAL A 327 14.18 21.09 -9.98
CA VAL A 327 15.26 22.01 -9.56
C VAL A 327 16.18 21.32 -8.58
N ILE A 328 15.63 20.67 -7.54
CA ILE A 328 16.43 19.92 -6.57
C ILE A 328 17.31 18.89 -7.28
N ALA A 329 16.72 18.09 -8.17
CA ALA A 329 17.46 17.06 -8.91
C ALA A 329 18.61 17.64 -9.74
N ARG A 330 18.38 18.75 -10.44
CA ARG A 330 19.43 19.45 -11.23
C ARG A 330 20.55 20.00 -10.35
N VAL A 331 20.23 20.56 -9.18
CA VAL A 331 21.24 21.05 -8.22
C VAL A 331 22.08 19.90 -7.67
N VAL A 332 21.44 18.77 -7.33
CA VAL A 332 22.15 17.57 -6.85
C VAL A 332 23.06 17.01 -7.94
N LEU A 333 22.60 16.94 -9.19
CA LEU A 333 23.40 16.45 -10.32
C LEU A 333 24.58 17.36 -10.67
N ALA A 334 24.42 18.69 -10.51
CA ALA A 334 25.42 19.68 -10.85
C ALA A 334 26.59 19.79 -9.86
N SER A 335 26.51 19.15 -8.68
CA SER A 335 27.54 19.25 -7.65
C SER A 335 27.83 17.91 -6.99
N GLU A 336 29.11 17.62 -6.75
CA GLU A 336 29.55 16.45 -6.00
C GLU A 336 29.37 16.59 -4.48
N ARG A 337 29.20 17.81 -4.01
CA ARG A 337 29.08 18.13 -2.58
C ARG A 337 27.76 18.83 -2.29
N PRO A 338 27.20 18.64 -1.07
CA PRO A 338 26.01 19.37 -0.66
C PRO A 338 26.20 20.89 -0.77
N ARG A 339 25.24 21.54 -1.43
CA ARG A 339 25.20 22.99 -1.61
C ARG A 339 23.76 23.51 -1.55
N ASP A 340 23.62 24.77 -1.25
CA ASP A 340 22.34 25.50 -1.29
C ASP A 340 21.19 24.85 -0.50
N LEU A 341 21.51 24.03 0.53
CA LEU A 341 20.53 23.22 1.26
C LEU A 341 19.38 24.05 1.86
N ALA A 342 19.65 25.30 2.26
CA ALA A 342 18.63 26.19 2.80
C ALA A 342 17.62 26.66 1.73
N LEU A 343 18.03 26.68 0.46
CA LEU A 343 17.21 27.10 -0.67
C LEU A 343 16.42 25.95 -1.30
N LEU A 344 16.78 24.70 -0.98
CA LEU A 344 16.17 23.50 -1.53
C LEU A 344 14.99 22.96 -0.68
N LYS A 345 14.57 23.67 0.35
CA LYS A 345 13.49 23.27 1.26
C LYS A 345 12.11 23.26 0.59
#